data_45f2c7be905014e660c408d46962c44c
#
_entry.id   45f2c7be905014e660c408d46962c44c
#
_cell.length_a   1.000
_cell.length_b   1.000
_cell.length_c   1.000
_cell.angle_alpha   90.00
_cell.angle_beta   90.00
_cell.angle_gamma   90.00
#
_symmetry.space_group_name_H-M   'P 1'
#
loop_
_entity.id
_entity.type
_entity.pdbx_description
1 polymer ?
#
loop_
_entity_poly.entity_id
_entity_poly.type
_entity_poly.pdbx_seq_one_letter_code
_entity_poly.pdbx_strand_id
1 'polypeptide(L)'
;PATDSVAATTTLLKMLDEVRSRYAIPTQTCVLAHVTTSLRCIAEGAPVDLVFQSIAGTEAANRSFGIDLKLLAEAHDAALSLKRGTVGNNVMYFETGQGSALSANANHGLDQQTCEVRAYAVARHFKPLLVNSVVGFIGPEYLYDGKQIIRAGLEDHFCGKLLGLPMGCDVCYTNHAEADQNDMDVLLTLLGVAGCTFVMGVPGSDDIMLNYQTTSFHDALYARRVLGLRPAPEFEAWLANMRITAGGTGQLQLAEGLPPAFSDAIRKLGPA
;
A
#
# COMPACT_ATOMS: atom_id res chain seq x y z
N PRO A 1 19.61 -11.65 -2.66
CA PRO A 1 19.16 -11.30 -1.32
C PRO A 1 19.95 -12.08 -0.30
N ALA A 2 20.24 -11.45 0.83
CA ALA A 2 20.86 -12.14 1.94
C ALA A 2 19.96 -13.32 2.38
N THR A 3 20.57 -14.41 2.81
CA THR A 3 19.82 -15.59 3.29
C THR A 3 18.85 -15.22 4.39
N ASP A 4 19.22 -14.25 5.23
CA ASP A 4 18.43 -13.74 6.34
C ASP A 4 17.14 -13.03 5.88
N SER A 5 17.13 -12.35 4.72
CA SER A 5 15.91 -11.67 4.22
C SER A 5 14.84 -12.67 3.78
N VAL A 6 15.20 -13.81 3.20
CA VAL A 6 14.26 -14.87 2.83
C VAL A 6 13.68 -15.53 4.08
N ALA A 7 14.51 -15.85 5.07
CA ALA A 7 14.05 -16.43 6.32
C ALA A 7 13.12 -15.50 7.11
N ALA A 8 13.49 -14.24 7.22
CA ALA A 8 12.65 -13.21 7.88
C ALA A 8 11.31 -13.01 7.15
N THR A 9 11.35 -12.87 5.82
CA THR A 9 10.13 -12.73 5.00
C THR A 9 9.23 -13.95 5.13
N THR A 10 9.80 -15.17 5.06
CA THR A 10 9.04 -16.41 5.25
C THR A 10 8.37 -16.47 6.62
N THR A 11 9.07 -16.04 7.67
CA THR A 11 8.52 -16.01 9.02
C THR A 11 7.34 -15.05 9.10
N LEU A 12 7.46 -13.83 8.57
CA LEU A 12 6.39 -12.86 8.55
C LEU A 12 5.18 -13.33 7.73
N LEU A 13 5.42 -13.96 6.56
CA LEU A 13 4.35 -14.52 5.73
C LEU A 13 3.55 -15.59 6.49
N LYS A 14 4.22 -16.48 7.21
CA LYS A 14 3.54 -17.50 8.03
C LYS A 14 2.75 -16.89 9.18
N MET A 15 3.29 -15.87 9.85
CA MET A 15 2.56 -15.13 10.89
C MET A 15 1.32 -14.44 10.35
N LEU A 16 1.43 -13.78 9.20
CA LEU A 16 0.30 -13.12 8.53
C LEU A 16 -0.77 -14.14 8.10
N ASP A 17 -0.36 -15.30 7.58
CA ASP A 17 -1.27 -16.38 7.19
C ASP A 17 -2.04 -16.94 8.39
N GLU A 18 -1.38 -17.12 9.53
CA GLU A 18 -2.02 -17.52 10.77
C GLU A 18 -3.05 -16.47 11.23
N VAL A 19 -2.67 -15.19 11.26
CA VAL A 19 -3.55 -14.09 11.66
C VAL A 19 -4.74 -13.99 10.71
N ARG A 20 -4.49 -14.02 9.39
CA ARG A 20 -5.53 -13.98 8.37
C ARG A 20 -6.54 -15.11 8.54
N SER A 21 -6.05 -16.33 8.76
CA SER A 21 -6.90 -17.51 8.96
C SER A 21 -7.68 -17.45 10.27
N ARG A 22 -7.01 -17.07 11.37
CA ARG A 22 -7.61 -16.99 12.70
C ARG A 22 -8.77 -16.00 12.78
N TYR A 23 -8.62 -14.86 12.12
CA TYR A 23 -9.60 -13.77 12.18
C TYR A 23 -10.46 -13.65 10.92
N ALA A 24 -10.36 -14.63 10.00
CA ALA A 24 -11.10 -14.65 8.73
C ALA A 24 -11.01 -13.31 7.98
N ILE A 25 -9.78 -12.76 7.86
CA ILE A 25 -9.56 -11.49 7.17
C ILE A 25 -9.86 -11.66 5.68
N PRO A 26 -10.76 -10.84 5.09
CA PRO A 26 -11.30 -11.07 3.75
C PRO A 26 -10.38 -10.64 2.61
N THR A 27 -9.19 -10.14 2.90
CA THR A 27 -8.25 -9.66 1.88
C THR A 27 -6.93 -10.42 1.90
N GLN A 28 -6.14 -10.24 0.85
CA GLN A 28 -4.79 -10.75 0.74
C GLN A 28 -3.87 -9.96 1.67
N THR A 29 -2.82 -10.63 2.16
CA THR A 29 -1.74 -10.02 2.95
C THR A 29 -0.50 -9.84 2.09
N CYS A 30 0.39 -8.93 2.50
CA CYS A 30 1.64 -8.68 1.80
C CYS A 30 2.78 -8.43 2.78
N VAL A 31 3.95 -8.94 2.46
CA VAL A 31 5.21 -8.48 3.04
C VAL A 31 5.94 -7.70 1.96
N LEU A 32 6.31 -6.46 2.25
CA LEU A 32 7.04 -5.59 1.32
C LEU A 32 8.48 -6.09 1.16
N ALA A 33 8.64 -7.09 0.31
CA ALA A 33 9.93 -7.69 0.00
C ALA A 33 10.17 -7.62 -1.50
N HIS A 34 11.44 -7.44 -1.89
CA HIS A 34 11.81 -7.45 -3.30
C HIS A 34 11.32 -8.72 -4.01
N VAL A 35 10.89 -8.60 -5.26
CA VAL A 35 10.31 -9.68 -6.05
C VAL A 35 11.17 -10.97 -6.06
N THR A 36 12.51 -10.86 -6.09
CA THR A 36 13.41 -12.02 -6.02
C THR A 36 13.36 -12.74 -4.68
N THR A 37 13.13 -12.02 -3.59
CA THR A 37 12.91 -12.60 -2.26
C THR A 37 11.58 -13.33 -2.22
N SER A 38 10.52 -12.71 -2.74
CA SER A 38 9.18 -13.33 -2.82
C SER A 38 9.20 -14.61 -3.65
N LEU A 39 9.90 -14.64 -4.80
CA LEU A 39 10.08 -15.84 -5.62
C LEU A 39 10.76 -16.99 -4.83
N ARG A 40 11.80 -16.67 -4.08
CA ARG A 40 12.46 -17.67 -3.23
C ARG A 40 11.56 -18.18 -2.11
N CYS A 41 10.82 -17.29 -1.46
CA CYS A 41 9.82 -17.67 -0.47
C CYS A 41 8.76 -18.62 -1.06
N ILE A 42 8.27 -18.35 -2.26
CA ILE A 42 7.32 -19.21 -2.98
C ILE A 42 7.94 -20.58 -3.25
N ALA A 43 9.17 -20.61 -3.76
CA ALA A 43 9.90 -21.87 -4.04
C ALA A 43 10.14 -22.72 -2.77
N GLU A 44 10.25 -22.08 -1.62
CA GLU A 44 10.38 -22.73 -0.31
C GLU A 44 9.02 -23.06 0.35
N GLY A 45 7.90 -22.82 -0.35
CA GLY A 45 6.56 -23.15 0.11
C GLY A 45 5.94 -22.16 1.09
N ALA A 46 6.42 -20.92 1.12
CA ALA A 46 5.81 -19.87 1.96
C ALA A 46 4.44 -19.42 1.41
N PRO A 47 3.50 -19.03 2.27
CA PRO A 47 2.15 -18.63 1.88
C PRO A 47 2.10 -17.18 1.38
N VAL A 48 2.57 -16.93 0.14
CA VAL A 48 2.56 -15.61 -0.49
C VAL A 48 1.20 -15.33 -1.10
N ASP A 49 0.48 -14.33 -0.60
CA ASP A 49 -0.80 -13.88 -1.16
C ASP A 49 -0.60 -12.82 -2.25
N LEU A 50 0.31 -11.87 -2.00
CA LEU A 50 0.67 -10.79 -2.91
C LEU A 50 2.20 -10.71 -3.07
N VAL A 51 2.63 -10.52 -4.29
CA VAL A 51 3.99 -10.13 -4.62
C VAL A 51 4.06 -8.62 -4.74
N PHE A 52 4.89 -8.01 -3.91
CA PHE A 52 5.20 -6.59 -3.93
C PHE A 52 6.35 -6.28 -4.87
N GLN A 53 6.27 -5.15 -5.57
CA GLN A 53 7.42 -4.54 -6.22
C GLN A 53 7.18 -3.07 -6.55
N SER A 54 8.17 -2.23 -6.28
CA SER A 54 8.21 -0.87 -6.81
C SER A 54 8.60 -0.90 -8.29
N ILE A 55 7.90 -0.12 -9.11
CA ILE A 55 8.13 -0.01 -10.55
C ILE A 55 8.28 1.46 -10.95
N ALA A 56 9.04 1.71 -11.99
CA ALA A 56 9.32 3.05 -12.49
C ALA A 56 9.05 3.17 -14.00
N GLY A 57 8.98 4.39 -14.50
CA GLY A 57 8.66 4.70 -15.89
C GLY A 57 9.81 4.56 -16.88
N THR A 58 11.01 4.21 -16.44
CA THR A 58 12.19 4.02 -17.31
C THR A 58 12.87 2.70 -17.03
N GLU A 59 13.47 2.11 -18.07
CA GLU A 59 14.28 0.90 -17.89
C GLU A 59 15.49 1.13 -16.99
N ALA A 60 16.08 2.32 -17.03
CA ALA A 60 17.25 2.63 -16.21
C ALA A 60 16.88 2.59 -14.72
N ALA A 61 15.75 3.17 -14.33
CA ALA A 61 15.25 3.11 -12.96
C ALA A 61 14.86 1.68 -12.56
N ASN A 62 14.16 0.94 -13.40
CA ASN A 62 13.79 -0.45 -13.12
C ASN A 62 15.02 -1.35 -12.98
N ARG A 63 16.05 -1.14 -13.78
CA ARG A 63 17.34 -1.86 -13.62
C ARG A 63 18.03 -1.53 -12.30
N SER A 64 17.92 -0.30 -11.81
CA SER A 64 18.46 0.06 -10.50
C SER A 64 17.71 -0.63 -9.35
N PHE A 65 16.42 -0.95 -9.54
CA PHE A 65 15.65 -1.80 -8.63
C PHE A 65 15.96 -3.31 -8.81
N GLY A 66 16.76 -3.68 -9.81
CA GLY A 66 17.04 -5.07 -10.11
C GLY A 66 15.87 -5.83 -10.74
N ILE A 67 15.01 -5.17 -11.48
CA ILE A 67 13.81 -5.75 -12.09
C ILE A 67 13.75 -5.51 -13.61
N ASP A 68 13.05 -6.43 -14.26
CA ASP A 68 12.60 -6.33 -15.64
C ASP A 68 11.21 -7.00 -15.80
N LEU A 69 10.61 -6.87 -16.97
CA LEU A 69 9.30 -7.47 -17.26
C LEU A 69 9.30 -9.00 -17.16
N LYS A 70 10.42 -9.65 -17.50
CA LYS A 70 10.53 -11.11 -17.43
C LYS A 70 10.46 -11.59 -15.98
N LEU A 71 11.21 -10.94 -15.10
CA LEU A 71 11.23 -11.26 -13.67
C LEU A 71 9.85 -11.01 -13.02
N LEU A 72 9.18 -9.92 -13.41
CA LEU A 72 7.83 -9.63 -12.94
C LEU A 72 6.83 -10.68 -13.41
N ALA A 73 6.91 -11.13 -14.65
CA ALA A 73 6.05 -12.19 -15.18
C ALA A 73 6.30 -13.53 -14.47
N GLU A 74 7.55 -13.89 -14.23
CA GLU A 74 7.91 -15.10 -13.49
C GLU A 74 7.31 -15.07 -12.06
N ALA A 75 7.41 -13.95 -11.39
CA ALA A 75 6.85 -13.79 -10.04
C ALA A 75 5.32 -13.81 -10.03
N HIS A 76 4.69 -13.18 -11.00
CA HIS A 76 3.24 -13.21 -11.18
C HIS A 76 2.73 -14.65 -11.39
N ASP A 77 3.35 -15.39 -12.29
CA ASP A 77 2.97 -16.78 -12.58
C ASP A 77 3.19 -17.70 -11.37
N ALA A 78 4.32 -17.51 -10.67
CA ALA A 78 4.60 -18.24 -9.44
C ALA A 78 3.54 -17.97 -8.36
N ALA A 79 3.16 -16.71 -8.15
CA ALA A 79 2.11 -16.36 -7.20
C ALA A 79 0.74 -16.90 -7.59
N LEU A 80 0.38 -16.85 -8.87
CA LEU A 80 -0.86 -17.45 -9.38
C LEU A 80 -0.95 -18.94 -9.12
N SER A 81 0.17 -19.66 -9.22
CA SER A 81 0.22 -21.10 -8.98
C SER A 81 -0.18 -21.51 -7.56
N LEU A 82 -0.01 -20.60 -6.59
CA LEU A 82 -0.42 -20.82 -5.19
C LEU A 82 -1.92 -20.74 -4.96
N LYS A 83 -2.69 -20.17 -5.90
CA LYS A 83 -4.16 -19.99 -5.82
C LYS A 83 -4.62 -19.27 -4.54
N ARG A 84 -3.85 -18.30 -4.07
CA ARG A 84 -4.12 -17.55 -2.84
C ARG A 84 -4.77 -16.18 -3.08
N GLY A 85 -5.00 -15.80 -4.33
CA GLY A 85 -5.72 -14.58 -4.71
C GLY A 85 -7.17 -14.60 -4.24
N THR A 86 -7.73 -13.44 -3.92
CA THR A 86 -9.13 -13.29 -3.48
C THR A 86 -10.06 -12.95 -4.63
N VAL A 87 -9.59 -12.20 -5.62
CA VAL A 87 -10.38 -11.77 -6.78
C VAL A 87 -9.57 -12.02 -8.06
N GLY A 88 -9.98 -13.00 -8.85
CA GLY A 88 -9.34 -13.31 -10.14
C GLY A 88 -7.83 -13.57 -9.99
N ASN A 89 -7.04 -12.93 -10.85
CA ASN A 89 -5.60 -13.13 -10.95
C ASN A 89 -4.78 -11.98 -10.36
N ASN A 90 -5.35 -11.17 -9.48
CA ASN A 90 -4.69 -10.00 -8.91
C ASN A 90 -3.82 -10.37 -7.70
N VAL A 91 -2.64 -10.90 -8.00
CA VAL A 91 -1.62 -11.30 -7.01
C VAL A 91 -0.44 -10.35 -6.92
N MET A 92 -0.53 -9.18 -7.59
CA MET A 92 0.53 -8.16 -7.57
C MET A 92 0.10 -6.94 -6.77
N TYR A 93 1.05 -6.36 -6.08
CA TYR A 93 1.01 -5.04 -5.47
C TYR A 93 2.16 -4.21 -6.02
N PHE A 94 1.85 -3.12 -6.70
CA PHE A 94 2.87 -2.21 -7.22
C PHE A 94 2.90 -0.89 -6.45
N GLU A 95 4.10 -0.41 -6.20
CA GLU A 95 4.34 0.97 -5.77
C GLU A 95 5.01 1.78 -6.88
N THR A 96 4.61 3.05 -6.96
CA THR A 96 5.14 4.07 -7.85
C THR A 96 5.25 5.37 -7.06
N GLY A 97 5.49 6.50 -7.71
CA GLY A 97 5.41 7.82 -7.09
C GLY A 97 6.32 8.85 -7.78
N GLN A 98 5.78 10.03 -8.02
CA GLN A 98 6.53 11.13 -8.64
C GLN A 98 7.69 11.62 -7.76
N GLY A 99 7.60 11.44 -6.45
CA GLY A 99 8.61 11.85 -5.49
C GLY A 99 9.83 10.94 -5.37
N SER A 100 9.91 9.83 -6.13
CA SER A 100 10.99 8.86 -5.95
C SER A 100 12.34 9.35 -6.46
N ALA A 101 13.30 9.55 -5.55
CA ALA A 101 14.70 9.86 -5.89
C ALA A 101 15.41 8.74 -6.66
N LEU A 102 14.94 7.50 -6.55
CA LEU A 102 15.50 6.38 -7.30
C LEU A 102 15.30 6.53 -8.80
N SER A 103 14.30 7.28 -9.24
CA SER A 103 14.13 7.67 -10.64
C SER A 103 14.91 8.95 -11.01
N ALA A 104 15.54 9.62 -10.04
CA ALA A 104 16.40 10.75 -10.30
C ALA A 104 17.50 10.36 -11.30
N ASN A 105 17.83 11.25 -12.21
CA ASN A 105 18.82 11.02 -13.27
C ASN A 105 18.55 9.79 -14.18
N ALA A 106 17.48 9.07 -13.99
CA ALA A 106 17.07 7.92 -14.80
C ALA A 106 15.82 8.21 -15.66
N ASN A 107 15.31 9.43 -15.61
CA ASN A 107 14.13 9.86 -16.37
C ASN A 107 14.43 10.25 -17.83
N HIS A 108 15.69 10.40 -18.20
CA HIS A 108 16.12 10.74 -19.57
C HIS A 108 15.47 12.03 -20.12
N GLY A 109 15.24 13.03 -19.27
CA GLY A 109 14.61 14.29 -19.66
C GLY A 109 13.08 14.27 -19.76
N LEU A 110 12.44 13.17 -19.37
CA LEU A 110 10.99 13.11 -19.20
C LEU A 110 10.58 13.73 -17.85
N ASP A 111 9.41 14.33 -17.80
CA ASP A 111 8.82 14.78 -16.55
C ASP A 111 8.32 13.59 -15.71
N GLN A 112 8.13 13.84 -14.41
CA GLN A 112 7.76 12.79 -13.46
C GLN A 112 6.36 12.24 -13.72
N GLN A 113 5.40 13.06 -14.14
CA GLN A 113 4.07 12.59 -14.48
C GLN A 113 4.10 11.63 -15.68
N THR A 114 4.90 11.94 -16.70
CA THR A 114 5.11 11.02 -17.85
C THR A 114 5.75 9.71 -17.39
N CYS A 115 6.72 9.75 -16.49
CA CYS A 115 7.31 8.54 -15.91
C CYS A 115 6.26 7.69 -15.17
N GLU A 116 5.39 8.31 -14.38
CA GLU A 116 4.30 7.61 -13.70
C GLU A 116 3.35 6.91 -14.67
N VAL A 117 2.86 7.62 -15.70
CA VAL A 117 1.98 7.02 -16.71
C VAL A 117 2.64 5.82 -17.42
N ARG A 118 3.94 5.88 -17.64
CA ARG A 118 4.71 4.74 -18.21
C ARG A 118 4.78 3.57 -17.23
N ALA A 119 4.99 3.81 -15.94
CA ALA A 119 4.93 2.76 -14.91
C ALA A 119 3.54 2.12 -14.85
N TYR A 120 2.48 2.92 -14.97
CA TYR A 120 1.10 2.43 -15.00
C TYR A 120 0.80 1.52 -16.20
N ALA A 121 1.49 1.69 -17.32
CA ALA A 121 1.37 0.76 -18.44
C ALA A 121 1.87 -0.64 -18.06
N VAL A 122 2.94 -0.74 -17.28
CA VAL A 122 3.43 -2.01 -16.72
C VAL A 122 2.41 -2.58 -15.73
N ALA A 123 1.93 -1.78 -14.79
CA ALA A 123 0.93 -2.22 -13.82
C ALA A 123 -0.32 -2.79 -14.50
N ARG A 124 -0.85 -2.12 -15.51
CA ARG A 124 -2.02 -2.61 -16.28
C ARG A 124 -1.82 -3.99 -16.91
N HIS A 125 -0.61 -4.29 -17.35
CA HIS A 125 -0.29 -5.59 -17.95
C HIS A 125 -0.53 -6.73 -16.95
N PHE A 126 -0.18 -6.53 -15.68
CA PHE A 126 -0.29 -7.55 -14.62
C PHE A 126 -1.63 -7.55 -13.88
N LYS A 127 -2.53 -6.59 -14.13
CA LYS A 127 -3.84 -6.49 -13.46
C LYS A 127 -3.73 -6.62 -11.94
N PRO A 128 -2.98 -5.74 -11.26
CA PRO A 128 -2.67 -5.89 -9.84
C PRO A 128 -3.90 -5.77 -8.95
N LEU A 129 -3.79 -6.24 -7.70
CA LEU A 129 -4.79 -5.96 -6.67
C LEU A 129 -4.86 -4.48 -6.36
N LEU A 130 -3.69 -3.83 -6.26
CA LEU A 130 -3.59 -2.40 -5.99
C LEU A 130 -2.30 -1.79 -6.56
N VAL A 131 -2.37 -0.50 -6.84
CA VAL A 131 -1.23 0.35 -7.17
C VAL A 131 -1.22 1.51 -6.20
N ASN A 132 -0.13 1.69 -5.49
CA ASN A 132 0.06 2.73 -4.50
C ASN A 132 1.03 3.78 -5.01
N SER A 133 0.61 5.03 -5.08
CA SER A 133 1.52 6.14 -5.33
C SER A 133 2.09 6.65 -4.01
N VAL A 134 3.40 6.55 -3.84
CA VAL A 134 4.15 7.04 -2.67
C VAL A 134 4.71 8.41 -3.02
N VAL A 135 3.94 9.46 -2.74
CA VAL A 135 4.19 10.79 -3.30
C VAL A 135 5.37 11.52 -2.69
N GLY A 136 5.64 11.33 -1.41
CA GLY A 136 6.72 11.99 -0.69
C GLY A 136 7.97 11.14 -0.49
N PHE A 137 8.05 9.99 -1.12
CA PHE A 137 9.08 8.99 -0.88
C PHE A 137 10.41 9.36 -1.53
N ILE A 138 11.45 9.50 -0.72
CA ILE A 138 12.88 9.63 -1.12
C ILE A 138 13.12 10.69 -2.20
N GLY A 139 12.52 11.88 -2.12
CA GLY A 139 12.76 12.73 -3.24
C GLY A 139 12.65 14.23 -3.04
N PRO A 140 13.48 14.86 -2.20
CA PRO A 140 13.53 16.32 -2.19
C PRO A 140 13.99 16.91 -3.52
N GLU A 141 14.61 16.12 -4.38
CA GLU A 141 15.07 16.58 -5.68
C GLU A 141 13.94 16.94 -6.65
N TYR A 142 12.74 16.35 -6.46
CA TYR A 142 11.61 16.57 -7.34
C TYR A 142 10.41 17.23 -6.68
N LEU A 143 10.16 16.95 -5.41
CA LEU A 143 9.03 17.48 -4.67
C LEU A 143 9.55 18.17 -3.41
N TYR A 144 9.70 19.49 -3.51
CA TYR A 144 10.32 20.28 -2.43
C TYR A 144 9.36 20.75 -1.35
N ASP A 145 8.10 20.91 -1.69
CA ASP A 145 7.11 21.52 -0.80
C ASP A 145 5.76 20.79 -0.83
N GLY A 146 4.92 21.11 0.14
CA GLY A 146 3.60 20.51 0.28
C GLY A 146 2.72 20.69 -0.95
N LYS A 147 2.81 21.81 -1.68
CA LYS A 147 1.99 22.04 -2.88
C LYS A 147 2.39 21.11 -4.02
N GLN A 148 3.68 20.86 -4.19
CA GLN A 148 4.18 19.91 -5.19
C GLN A 148 3.76 18.49 -4.85
N ILE A 149 3.82 18.11 -3.57
CA ILE A 149 3.38 16.79 -3.09
C ILE A 149 1.89 16.60 -3.32
N ILE A 150 1.06 17.59 -2.95
CA ILE A 150 -0.39 17.56 -3.17
C ILE A 150 -0.71 17.41 -4.65
N ARG A 151 -0.06 18.20 -5.50
CA ARG A 151 -0.24 18.12 -6.95
C ARG A 151 0.13 16.74 -7.48
N ALA A 152 1.30 16.21 -7.12
CA ALA A 152 1.78 14.92 -7.58
C ALA A 152 0.81 13.79 -7.19
N GLY A 153 0.33 13.75 -5.93
CA GLY A 153 -0.63 12.74 -5.49
C GLY A 153 -1.96 12.78 -6.26
N LEU A 154 -2.45 13.98 -6.57
CA LEU A 154 -3.68 14.13 -7.37
C LEU A 154 -3.47 13.75 -8.83
N GLU A 155 -2.34 14.11 -9.44
CA GLU A 155 -1.98 13.74 -10.81
C GLU A 155 -1.83 12.23 -10.95
N ASP A 156 -1.12 11.59 -10.04
CA ASP A 156 -0.91 10.14 -10.02
C ASP A 156 -2.25 9.40 -9.90
N HIS A 157 -3.07 9.82 -8.95
CA HIS A 157 -4.40 9.25 -8.77
C HIS A 157 -5.26 9.41 -10.03
N PHE A 158 -5.31 10.61 -10.60
CA PHE A 158 -6.08 10.91 -11.79
C PHE A 158 -5.63 10.08 -13.00
N CYS A 159 -4.33 10.05 -13.30
CA CYS A 159 -3.78 9.29 -14.41
C CYS A 159 -4.04 7.78 -14.26
N GLY A 160 -3.83 7.24 -13.07
CA GLY A 160 -4.07 5.83 -12.81
C GLY A 160 -5.54 5.45 -12.94
N LYS A 161 -6.45 6.29 -12.45
CA LYS A 161 -7.91 6.08 -12.59
C LYS A 161 -8.35 6.12 -14.06
N LEU A 162 -7.84 7.06 -14.86
CA LEU A 162 -8.11 7.10 -16.30
C LEU A 162 -7.64 5.84 -17.02
N LEU A 163 -6.56 5.23 -16.54
CA LEU A 163 -6.02 3.99 -17.07
C LEU A 163 -6.70 2.72 -16.52
N GLY A 164 -7.70 2.88 -15.64
CA GLY A 164 -8.47 1.77 -15.08
C GLY A 164 -7.72 0.97 -14.01
N LEU A 165 -6.76 1.60 -13.31
CA LEU A 165 -6.00 0.97 -12.23
C LEU A 165 -6.69 1.13 -10.88
N PRO A 166 -6.54 0.15 -9.96
CA PRO A 166 -6.98 0.25 -8.58
C PRO A 166 -6.02 1.14 -7.78
N MET A 167 -6.17 2.46 -7.92
CA MET A 167 -5.27 3.45 -7.34
C MET A 167 -5.53 3.72 -5.88
N GLY A 168 -4.46 3.79 -5.12
CA GLY A 168 -4.39 4.37 -3.78
C GLY A 168 -3.16 5.25 -3.63
N CYS A 169 -2.98 5.80 -2.45
CA CYS A 169 -1.89 6.72 -2.18
C CYS A 169 -1.31 6.50 -0.77
N ASP A 170 0.01 6.56 -0.69
CA ASP A 170 0.71 6.84 0.55
C ASP A 170 0.85 8.36 0.66
N VAL A 171 -0.01 8.94 1.49
CA VAL A 171 -0.06 10.39 1.70
C VAL A 171 1.04 10.75 2.69
N CYS A 172 2.24 10.93 2.18
CA CYS A 172 3.45 11.03 2.98
C CYS A 172 4.36 12.19 2.53
N TYR A 173 5.24 12.59 3.41
CA TYR A 173 6.36 13.49 3.11
C TYR A 173 7.59 13.07 3.89
N THR A 174 8.78 13.36 3.33
CA THR A 174 10.04 13.14 4.02
C THR A 174 10.46 14.40 4.78
N ASN A 175 11.28 14.23 5.81
CA ASN A 175 11.81 15.36 6.60
C ASN A 175 12.70 16.33 5.81
N HIS A 176 12.96 16.05 4.54
CA HIS A 176 13.73 16.94 3.64
C HIS A 176 12.84 17.94 2.89
N ALA A 177 11.53 17.68 2.79
CA ALA A 177 10.60 18.56 2.11
C ALA A 177 10.15 19.70 3.03
N GLU A 178 9.87 20.87 2.44
CA GLU A 178 9.17 21.97 3.11
C GLU A 178 7.66 21.66 3.12
N ALA A 179 7.28 20.66 3.89
CA ALA A 179 5.91 20.20 4.05
C ALA A 179 5.65 19.83 5.51
N ASP A 180 4.40 19.82 5.88
CA ASP A 180 3.97 19.40 7.21
C ASP A 180 2.72 18.52 7.15
N GLN A 181 2.24 18.11 8.33
CA GLN A 181 1.05 17.27 8.44
C GLN A 181 -0.21 17.95 7.90
N ASN A 182 -0.32 19.28 7.96
CA ASN A 182 -1.48 19.99 7.40
C ASN A 182 -1.54 19.86 5.87
N ASP A 183 -0.39 19.86 5.18
CA ASP A 183 -0.34 19.60 3.75
C ASP A 183 -0.84 18.20 3.43
N MET A 184 -0.48 17.22 4.26
CA MET A 184 -0.93 15.83 4.09
C MET A 184 -2.43 15.69 4.38
N ASP A 185 -2.96 16.38 5.36
CA ASP A 185 -4.40 16.41 5.65
C ASP A 185 -5.19 17.01 4.47
N VAL A 186 -4.65 18.02 3.82
CA VAL A 186 -5.23 18.60 2.59
C VAL A 186 -5.21 17.55 1.47
N LEU A 187 -4.09 16.90 1.22
CA LEU A 187 -3.98 15.88 0.19
C LEU A 187 -4.93 14.69 0.46
N LEU A 188 -4.97 14.19 1.69
CA LEU A 188 -5.88 13.11 2.10
C LEU A 188 -7.34 13.46 1.82
N THR A 189 -7.74 14.69 2.18
CA THR A 189 -9.10 15.18 1.96
C THR A 189 -9.43 15.26 0.47
N LEU A 190 -8.53 15.84 -0.34
CA LEU A 190 -8.72 15.98 -1.78
C LEU A 190 -8.77 14.62 -2.49
N LEU A 191 -7.92 13.68 -2.12
CA LEU A 191 -7.96 12.31 -2.64
C LEU A 191 -9.27 11.60 -2.30
N GLY A 192 -9.77 11.78 -1.08
CA GLY A 192 -11.07 11.25 -0.66
C GLY A 192 -12.22 11.81 -1.50
N VAL A 193 -12.23 13.13 -1.76
CA VAL A 193 -13.22 13.78 -2.66
C VAL A 193 -13.07 13.29 -4.09
N ALA A 194 -11.84 13.06 -4.57
CA ALA A 194 -11.57 12.54 -5.91
C ALA A 194 -11.90 11.05 -6.09
N GLY A 195 -12.35 10.38 -5.02
CA GLY A 195 -12.73 8.95 -5.06
C GLY A 195 -11.55 7.99 -5.01
N CYS A 196 -10.49 8.35 -4.30
CA CYS A 196 -9.42 7.43 -3.94
C CYS A 196 -9.99 6.28 -3.09
N THR A 197 -9.65 5.04 -3.42
CA THR A 197 -10.29 3.87 -2.81
C THR A 197 -9.58 3.35 -1.58
N PHE A 198 -8.30 3.64 -1.43
CA PHE A 198 -7.52 3.31 -0.24
C PHE A 198 -6.37 4.30 -0.04
N VAL A 199 -5.92 4.42 1.18
CA VAL A 199 -4.67 5.10 1.54
C VAL A 199 -3.84 4.17 2.41
N MET A 200 -2.54 4.30 2.33
CA MET A 200 -1.65 3.63 3.26
C MET A 200 -1.73 4.33 4.62
N GLY A 201 -1.58 3.58 5.68
CA GLY A 201 -1.67 4.16 7.02
C GLY A 201 -0.92 3.34 8.05
N VAL A 202 -0.53 4.02 9.12
CA VAL A 202 0.17 3.45 10.27
C VAL A 202 -0.57 3.79 11.57
N PRO A 203 -0.31 3.12 12.69
CA PRO A 203 -0.98 3.42 13.96
C PRO A 203 -0.81 4.87 14.45
N GLY A 204 0.38 5.43 14.28
CA GLY A 204 0.69 6.85 14.44
C GLY A 204 0.95 7.48 13.08
N SER A 205 1.41 8.74 13.05
CA SER A 205 1.76 9.39 11.78
C SER A 205 3.20 9.09 11.34
N ASP A 206 4.06 8.64 12.24
CA ASP A 206 5.48 8.43 11.96
C ASP A 206 5.70 7.04 11.35
N ASP A 207 6.27 7.01 10.17
CA ASP A 207 6.81 5.80 9.56
C ASP A 207 8.32 5.73 9.83
N ILE A 208 8.72 4.77 10.65
CA ILE A 208 10.11 4.62 11.07
C ILE A 208 11.02 3.96 10.03
N MET A 209 10.44 3.36 8.99
CA MET A 209 11.19 2.64 7.98
C MET A 209 12.09 3.57 7.16
N LEU A 210 11.58 4.74 6.79
CA LEU A 210 12.27 5.71 5.94
C LEU A 210 12.36 7.11 6.57
N ASN A 211 12.03 7.22 7.85
CA ASN A 211 12.06 8.47 8.60
C ASN A 211 11.22 9.58 7.94
N TYR A 212 10.01 9.23 7.53
CA TYR A 212 9.03 10.16 6.99
C TYR A 212 7.69 10.05 7.73
N GLN A 213 6.77 10.97 7.48
CA GLN A 213 5.43 10.96 8.04
C GLN A 213 4.40 10.58 6.97
N THR A 214 3.37 9.84 7.40
CA THR A 214 2.27 9.37 6.57
C THR A 214 0.94 9.46 7.32
N THR A 215 -0.13 8.96 6.74
CA THR A 215 -1.47 8.96 7.33
C THR A 215 -1.56 8.05 8.54
N SER A 216 -2.09 8.57 9.66
CA SER A 216 -2.46 7.72 10.79
C SER A 216 -3.81 7.02 10.57
N PHE A 217 -4.08 5.95 11.33
CA PHE A 217 -5.41 5.33 11.33
C PHE A 217 -6.51 6.28 11.81
N HIS A 218 -6.17 7.27 12.67
CA HIS A 218 -7.09 8.30 13.13
C HIS A 218 -7.47 9.27 12.01
N ASP A 219 -6.49 9.71 11.20
CA ASP A 219 -6.72 10.59 10.06
C ASP A 219 -7.58 9.90 9.00
N ALA A 220 -7.31 8.64 8.70
CA ALA A 220 -8.13 7.85 7.78
C ALA A 220 -9.58 7.71 8.27
N LEU A 221 -9.79 7.48 9.57
CA LEU A 221 -11.13 7.40 10.15
C LEU A 221 -11.83 8.76 10.13
N TYR A 222 -11.11 9.83 10.43
CA TYR A 222 -11.62 11.19 10.36
C TYR A 222 -12.05 11.57 8.94
N ALA A 223 -11.21 11.30 7.94
CA ALA A 223 -11.52 11.55 6.54
C ALA A 223 -12.80 10.82 6.10
N ARG A 224 -12.97 9.54 6.47
CA ARG A 224 -14.21 8.81 6.21
C ARG A 224 -15.43 9.49 6.82
N ARG A 225 -15.33 9.97 8.05
CA ARG A 225 -16.45 10.65 8.74
C ARG A 225 -16.82 11.95 8.07
N VAL A 226 -15.84 12.79 7.77
CA VAL A 226 -16.06 14.11 7.16
C VAL A 226 -16.67 13.98 5.77
N LEU A 227 -16.19 13.01 4.98
CA LEU A 227 -16.62 12.80 3.60
C LEU A 227 -17.82 11.84 3.47
N GLY A 228 -18.32 11.28 4.58
CA GLY A 228 -19.42 10.32 4.55
C GLY A 228 -19.07 8.99 3.85
N LEU A 229 -17.79 8.63 3.83
CA LEU A 229 -17.31 7.42 3.17
C LEU A 229 -17.45 6.19 4.08
N ARG A 230 -17.60 5.04 3.46
CA ARG A 230 -17.66 3.74 4.15
C ARG A 230 -16.55 2.82 3.65
N PRO A 231 -16.12 1.86 4.47
CA PRO A 231 -15.19 0.81 4.02
C PRO A 231 -15.78 0.00 2.84
N ALA A 232 -14.93 -0.78 2.16
CA ALA A 232 -15.39 -1.79 1.24
C ALA A 232 -16.40 -2.73 1.93
N PRO A 233 -17.48 -3.17 1.27
CA PRO A 233 -18.55 -3.95 1.92
C PRO A 233 -18.05 -5.20 2.65
N GLU A 234 -17.08 -5.89 2.10
CA GLU A 234 -16.48 -7.09 2.70
C GLU A 234 -15.71 -6.76 3.97
N PHE A 235 -14.99 -5.64 3.97
CA PHE A 235 -14.25 -5.19 5.15
C PHE A 235 -15.21 -4.65 6.22
N GLU A 236 -16.26 -3.96 5.82
CA GLU A 236 -17.29 -3.49 6.75
C GLU A 236 -18.01 -4.67 7.43
N ALA A 237 -18.37 -5.70 6.68
CA ALA A 237 -18.95 -6.92 7.23
C ALA A 237 -17.99 -7.61 8.22
N TRP A 238 -16.69 -7.64 7.89
CA TRP A 238 -15.68 -8.17 8.79
C TRP A 238 -15.55 -7.35 10.08
N LEU A 239 -15.52 -6.01 9.99
CA LEU A 239 -15.48 -5.11 11.16
C LEU A 239 -16.67 -5.35 12.09
N ALA A 240 -17.88 -5.53 11.54
CA ALA A 240 -19.07 -5.84 12.31
C ALA A 240 -18.99 -7.22 12.97
N ASN A 241 -18.54 -8.25 12.26
CA ASN A 241 -18.35 -9.61 12.79
C ASN A 241 -17.32 -9.64 13.92
N MET A 242 -16.27 -8.83 13.81
CA MET A 242 -15.25 -8.66 14.86
C MET A 242 -15.73 -7.80 16.03
N ARG A 243 -16.94 -7.24 15.97
CA ARG A 243 -17.50 -6.28 16.94
C ARG A 243 -16.61 -5.05 17.13
N ILE A 244 -15.97 -4.60 16.06
CA ILE A 244 -15.23 -3.33 16.04
C ILE A 244 -16.20 -2.19 15.75
N THR A 245 -17.18 -2.44 14.87
CA THR A 245 -18.22 -1.47 14.54
C THR A 245 -19.60 -1.97 14.92
N ALA A 246 -20.53 -1.04 15.21
CA ALA A 246 -21.91 -1.31 15.60
C ALA A 246 -22.77 -1.57 14.40
N GLY A 247 -22.48 -1.89 13.29
CA GLY A 247 -23.33 -2.13 12.12
C GLY A 247 -24.41 -1.04 11.93
N GLY A 248 -24.97 -0.96 10.77
CA GLY A 248 -26.05 -0.01 10.44
C GLY A 248 -25.84 0.69 9.10
N THR A 249 -26.86 1.41 8.62
CA THR A 249 -26.86 2.11 7.34
C THR A 249 -26.41 3.57 7.40
N GLY A 250 -26.23 4.12 8.61
CA GLY A 250 -25.77 5.48 8.82
C GLY A 250 -24.25 5.63 8.78
N GLN A 251 -23.73 6.65 9.43
CA GLN A 251 -22.28 6.79 9.60
C GLN A 251 -21.71 5.58 10.35
N LEU A 252 -20.49 5.17 9.98
CA LEU A 252 -19.79 4.10 10.67
C LEU A 252 -19.55 4.48 12.13
N GLN A 253 -20.09 3.69 13.04
CA GLN A 253 -19.94 3.88 14.47
C GLN A 253 -19.11 2.74 15.06
N LEU A 254 -18.23 3.06 16.00
CA LEU A 254 -17.52 2.05 16.77
C LEU A 254 -18.50 1.33 17.71
N ALA A 255 -18.32 0.04 17.90
CA ALA A 255 -19.05 -0.72 18.89
C ALA A 255 -18.65 -0.28 20.32
N GLU A 256 -19.57 -0.42 21.25
CA GLU A 256 -19.26 -0.17 22.67
C GLU A 256 -18.38 -1.29 23.23
N GLY A 257 -17.37 -0.91 24.00
CA GLY A 257 -16.44 -1.83 24.66
C GLY A 257 -15.33 -2.36 23.77
N LEU A 258 -14.52 -3.24 24.34
CA LEU A 258 -13.40 -3.87 23.63
C LEU A 258 -13.89 -5.04 22.76
N PRO A 259 -13.44 -5.13 21.49
CA PRO A 259 -13.71 -6.30 20.67
C PRO A 259 -13.25 -7.59 21.37
N PRO A 260 -14.00 -8.71 21.26
CA PRO A 260 -13.67 -9.97 21.96
C PRO A 260 -12.25 -10.45 21.74
N ALA A 261 -11.71 -10.30 20.52
CA ALA A 261 -10.33 -10.68 20.19
C ALA A 261 -9.30 -9.94 21.05
N PHE A 262 -9.50 -8.65 21.33
CA PHE A 262 -8.60 -7.88 22.19
C PHE A 262 -8.80 -8.24 23.67
N SER A 263 -10.03 -8.44 24.12
CA SER A 263 -10.32 -8.89 25.48
C SER A 263 -9.66 -10.23 25.79
N ASP A 264 -9.66 -11.15 24.83
CA ASP A 264 -9.00 -12.46 24.95
C ASP A 264 -7.48 -12.34 24.99
N ALA A 265 -6.91 -11.45 24.16
CA ALA A 265 -5.48 -11.19 24.17
C ALA A 265 -5.02 -10.59 25.51
N ILE A 266 -5.74 -9.60 26.03
CA ILE A 266 -5.43 -8.96 27.32
C ILE A 266 -5.50 -9.99 28.46
N ARG A 267 -6.52 -10.84 28.46
CA ARG A 267 -6.64 -11.91 29.48
C ARG A 267 -5.44 -12.89 29.48
N LYS A 268 -4.90 -13.18 28.28
CA LYS A 268 -3.74 -14.06 28.14
C LYS A 268 -2.42 -13.41 28.58
N LEU A 269 -2.34 -12.09 28.50
CA LEU A 269 -1.14 -11.35 28.94
C LEU A 269 -1.08 -11.20 30.47
N GLY A 270 -2.19 -11.46 31.17
CA GLY A 270 -2.28 -11.30 32.63
C GLY A 270 -2.39 -9.84 33.07
N PRO A 271 -2.60 -9.59 34.36
CA PRO A 271 -2.57 -8.24 34.89
C PRO A 271 -1.16 -7.67 34.79
N ALA A 272 -1.06 -6.39 34.37
CA ALA A 272 0.19 -5.64 34.31
C ALA A 272 0.80 -5.42 35.69
#